data_7642ece4d2d19fce3ba99bfcabc94d55
#
_entry.id   7642ece4d2d19fce3ba99bfcabc94d55
#
_cell.length_a   1.000
_cell.length_b   1.000
_cell.length_c   1.000
_cell.angle_alpha   90.00
_cell.angle_beta   90.00
_cell.angle_gamma   90.00
#
_symmetry.space_group_name_H-M   'P 1'
#
loop_
_entity.id
_entity.type
_entity.pdbx_description
1 polymer ?
#
loop_
_entity_poly.entity_id
_entity_poly.type
_entity_poly.pdbx_seq_one_letter_code
_entity_poly.pdbx_strand_id
1 'polypeptide(L)'
;TGQVVLAGEVKSNTYLDVQQIARDVVNAIGYTKGAYQFSGDSCGVISLIHEQSQDINQGVDRATKEEQGAGDQGMMFGYASKETENYMPLALDISHKILEELAAMRREGTEISYLRPDAKAQVTIEYSDDNVPQRIDTIVVSTQHDPFLEEDAAMLATIKKDIIEKLIPRVVRLFPPHVQALF
;
A
#
# COMPACT_ATOMS: atom_id res chain seq x y z
N THR A 1 6.42 17.19 -1.69
CA THR A 1 6.24 18.21 -0.64
C THR A 1 6.78 17.67 0.66
N GLY A 2 7.74 17.90 1.31
CA GLY A 2 8.30 17.32 2.53
C GLY A 2 7.44 17.51 3.80
N GLN A 3 6.13 17.30 3.69
CA GLN A 3 5.18 17.53 4.80
C GLN A 3 4.22 16.35 5.02
N VAL A 4 3.95 16.07 6.31
CA VAL A 4 2.85 15.23 6.80
C VAL A 4 1.82 16.14 7.50
N VAL A 5 0.57 16.02 7.14
CA VAL A 5 -0.55 16.73 7.80
C VAL A 5 -1.44 15.69 8.46
N LEU A 6 -1.59 15.82 9.78
CA LEU A 6 -2.48 14.99 10.58
C LEU A 6 -3.72 15.81 10.93
N ALA A 7 -4.90 15.34 10.53
CA ALA A 7 -6.15 16.05 10.79
C ALA A 7 -7.24 15.05 11.20
N GLY A 8 -8.13 15.50 12.07
CA GLY A 8 -9.27 14.69 12.54
C GLY A 8 -9.67 15.03 13.96
N GLU A 9 -10.69 14.33 14.42
CA GLU A 9 -11.19 14.42 15.79
C GLU A 9 -10.94 13.10 16.51
N VAL A 10 -10.45 13.17 17.75
CA VAL A 10 -10.17 11.99 18.59
C VAL A 10 -10.68 12.18 19.99
N LYS A 11 -11.08 11.09 20.63
CA LYS A 11 -11.29 11.01 22.07
C LYS A 11 -10.34 9.97 22.63
N SER A 12 -9.49 10.39 23.55
CA SER A 12 -8.53 9.51 24.21
C SER A 12 -8.25 10.02 25.62
N ASN A 13 -8.00 9.11 26.52
CA ASN A 13 -7.54 9.40 27.87
C ASN A 13 -6.02 9.25 28.03
N THR A 14 -5.30 9.13 26.92
CA THR A 14 -3.84 8.99 26.90
C THR A 14 -3.22 10.05 25.99
N TYR A 15 -2.02 10.48 26.34
CA TYR A 15 -1.21 11.35 25.47
C TYR A 15 -0.40 10.50 24.48
N LEU A 16 -0.39 10.94 23.21
CA LEU A 16 0.43 10.35 22.15
C LEU A 16 1.23 11.46 21.47
N ASP A 17 2.53 11.27 21.34
CA ASP A 17 3.35 12.13 20.48
C ASP A 17 3.11 11.75 19.01
N VAL A 18 2.07 12.33 18.43
CA VAL A 18 1.65 12.05 17.06
C VAL A 18 2.68 12.50 16.02
N GLN A 19 3.53 13.50 16.35
CA GLN A 19 4.59 13.93 15.46
C GLN A 19 5.71 12.88 15.40
N GLN A 20 6.11 12.34 16.57
CA GLN A 20 7.11 11.27 16.60
C GLN A 20 6.59 10.00 15.93
N ILE A 21 5.34 9.61 16.18
CA ILE A 21 4.71 8.46 15.53
C ILE A 21 4.72 8.62 14.00
N ALA A 22 4.38 9.81 13.48
CA ALA A 22 4.42 10.06 12.04
C ALA A 22 5.83 9.90 11.47
N ARG A 23 6.86 10.39 12.15
CA ARG A 23 8.26 10.24 11.75
C ARG A 23 8.70 8.78 11.74
N ASP A 24 8.35 8.05 12.78
CA ASP A 24 8.68 6.62 12.92
C ASP A 24 8.04 5.80 11.79
N VAL A 25 6.79 6.08 11.44
CA VAL A 25 6.10 5.43 10.31
C VAL A 25 6.79 5.76 8.98
N VAL A 26 7.14 7.03 8.73
CA VAL A 26 7.84 7.45 7.51
C VAL A 26 9.19 6.74 7.40
N ASN A 27 9.94 6.64 8.49
CA ASN A 27 11.21 5.92 8.55
C ASN A 27 11.03 4.40 8.34
N ALA A 28 10.00 3.79 8.97
CA ALA A 28 9.70 2.36 8.81
C ALA A 28 9.30 2.00 7.36
N ILE A 29 8.61 2.90 6.66
CA ILE A 29 8.32 2.76 5.22
C ILE A 29 9.61 2.77 4.39
N GLY A 30 10.67 3.49 4.83
CA GLY A 30 11.97 3.53 4.19
C GLY A 30 12.36 4.90 3.62
N TYR A 31 11.63 5.96 3.93
CA TYR A 31 12.00 7.32 3.59
C TYR A 31 13.00 7.88 4.61
N THR A 32 14.24 7.40 4.50
CA THR A 32 15.34 7.70 5.46
C THR A 32 16.45 8.55 4.87
N LYS A 33 16.38 8.91 3.57
CA LYS A 33 17.45 9.64 2.87
C LYS A 33 16.95 10.98 2.36
N GLY A 34 17.71 12.04 2.59
CA GLY A 34 17.42 13.39 2.06
C GLY A 34 17.34 13.43 0.52
N ALA A 35 18.05 12.55 -0.19
CA ALA A 35 17.98 12.41 -1.64
C ALA A 35 16.59 12.02 -2.16
N TYR A 36 15.70 11.49 -1.31
CA TYR A 36 14.32 11.19 -1.66
C TYR A 36 13.41 12.44 -1.64
N GLN A 37 13.96 13.59 -1.23
CA GLN A 37 13.22 14.86 -1.06
C GLN A 37 12.09 14.76 -0.01
N PHE A 38 12.08 13.70 0.77
CA PHE A 38 11.18 13.41 1.86
C PHE A 38 11.86 12.38 2.78
N SER A 39 11.97 12.68 4.07
CA SER A 39 12.48 11.72 5.05
C SER A 39 11.84 11.94 6.41
N GLY A 40 11.74 10.89 7.21
CA GLY A 40 11.15 10.96 8.54
C GLY A 40 11.82 11.99 9.45
N ASP A 41 13.14 12.14 9.33
CA ASP A 41 13.90 13.04 10.20
C ASP A 41 13.75 14.52 9.81
N SER A 42 13.53 14.82 8.52
CA SER A 42 13.53 16.19 8.00
C SER A 42 12.16 16.72 7.53
N CYS A 43 11.14 15.87 7.43
CA CYS A 43 9.82 16.30 7.00
C CYS A 43 9.16 17.21 8.04
N GLY A 44 8.36 18.18 7.57
CA GLY A 44 7.45 18.93 8.42
C GLY A 44 6.31 18.03 8.87
N VAL A 45 5.90 18.11 10.14
CA VAL A 45 4.70 17.44 10.63
C VAL A 45 3.80 18.47 11.27
N ILE A 46 2.59 18.62 10.71
CA ILE A 46 1.56 19.54 11.20
C ILE A 46 0.42 18.71 11.76
N SER A 47 0.05 18.98 13.02
CA SER A 47 -1.12 18.36 13.64
C SER A 47 -2.27 19.36 13.74
N LEU A 48 -3.39 18.99 13.14
CA LEU A 48 -4.69 19.63 13.21
C LEU A 48 -5.70 18.67 13.85
N ILE A 49 -5.22 17.84 14.78
CA ILE A 49 -6.08 16.91 15.53
C ILE A 49 -6.73 17.69 16.66
N HIS A 50 -8.04 17.57 16.76
CA HIS A 50 -8.86 18.17 17.80
C HIS A 50 -9.53 17.11 18.66
N GLU A 51 -9.96 17.50 19.85
CA GLU A 51 -10.82 16.67 20.68
C GLU A 51 -12.22 16.58 20.06
N GLN A 52 -12.79 15.37 20.06
CA GLN A 52 -14.14 15.14 19.57
C GLN A 52 -15.15 15.95 20.38
N SER A 53 -16.11 16.58 19.69
CA SER A 53 -17.21 17.30 20.34
C SER A 53 -17.96 16.43 21.35
N GLN A 54 -18.28 16.99 22.52
CA GLN A 54 -19.02 16.29 23.57
C GLN A 54 -20.42 15.89 23.10
N ASP A 55 -21.07 16.69 22.25
CA ASP A 55 -22.39 16.40 21.70
C ASP A 55 -22.35 15.18 20.78
N ILE A 56 -21.37 15.11 19.89
CA ILE A 56 -21.14 13.93 19.04
C ILE A 56 -20.82 12.70 19.90
N ASN A 57 -19.98 12.86 20.90
CA ASN A 57 -19.57 11.78 21.79
C ASN A 57 -20.73 11.13 22.54
N GLN A 58 -21.78 11.87 22.92
CA GLN A 58 -23.00 11.30 23.52
C GLN A 58 -23.69 10.27 22.60
N GLY A 59 -23.58 10.45 21.29
CA GLY A 59 -24.08 9.50 20.29
C GLY A 59 -23.19 8.27 20.11
N VAL A 60 -21.89 8.39 20.38
CA VAL A 60 -20.87 7.35 20.17
C VAL A 60 -20.75 6.43 21.39
N ASP A 61 -20.61 6.99 22.60
CA ASP A 61 -20.40 6.22 23.82
C ASP A 61 -21.69 5.51 24.25
N ARG A 62 -21.59 4.19 24.44
CA ARG A 62 -22.65 3.31 24.91
C ARG A 62 -22.16 2.45 26.07
N ALA A 63 -23.06 1.72 26.67
CA ALA A 63 -22.76 0.86 27.84
C ALA A 63 -21.81 -0.28 27.49
N THR A 64 -21.89 -0.81 26.27
CA THR A 64 -21.01 -1.88 25.78
C THR A 64 -20.33 -1.47 24.49
N LYS A 65 -19.22 -2.16 24.14
CA LYS A 65 -18.48 -1.92 22.88
C LYS A 65 -19.29 -2.28 21.65
N GLU A 66 -20.16 -3.27 21.77
CA GLU A 66 -21.03 -3.77 20.69
C GLU A 66 -22.13 -2.76 20.34
N GLU A 67 -22.52 -1.93 21.28
CA GLU A 67 -23.53 -0.89 21.09
C GLU A 67 -22.95 0.46 20.67
N GLN A 68 -21.62 0.57 20.62
CA GLN A 68 -20.95 1.83 20.28
C GLN A 68 -21.43 2.37 18.92
N GLY A 69 -21.82 3.65 18.92
CA GLY A 69 -22.29 4.34 17.71
C GLY A 69 -21.14 4.84 16.84
N ALA A 70 -21.50 5.30 15.65
CA ALA A 70 -20.57 5.96 14.74
C ALA A 70 -20.44 7.46 15.07
N GLY A 71 -19.27 8.03 14.83
CA GLY A 71 -19.01 9.46 15.04
C GLY A 71 -19.69 10.36 14.01
N ASP A 72 -20.17 9.81 12.89
CA ASP A 72 -20.88 10.55 11.85
C ASP A 72 -21.80 9.62 11.05
N GLN A 73 -22.67 10.20 10.22
CA GLN A 73 -23.49 9.50 9.26
C GLN A 73 -22.62 8.98 8.11
N GLY A 74 -23.01 7.85 7.53
CA GLY A 74 -22.32 7.29 6.37
C GLY A 74 -23.17 6.29 5.60
N MET A 75 -22.86 6.17 4.31
CA MET A 75 -23.34 5.09 3.46
C MET A 75 -22.13 4.33 2.94
N MET A 76 -22.13 3.01 3.11
CA MET A 76 -20.99 2.16 2.80
C MET A 76 -21.41 1.08 1.84
N PHE A 77 -20.49 0.75 0.91
CA PHE A 77 -20.65 -0.35 -0.03
C PHE A 77 -19.53 -1.36 0.24
N GLY A 78 -19.89 -2.63 0.27
CA GLY A 78 -18.94 -3.72 0.41
C GLY A 78 -19.04 -4.66 -0.79
N TYR A 79 -17.90 -5.22 -1.19
CA TYR A 79 -17.84 -6.25 -2.22
C TYR A 79 -16.86 -7.35 -1.80
N ALA A 80 -17.23 -8.59 -2.02
CA ALA A 80 -16.40 -9.75 -1.76
C ALA A 80 -16.54 -10.76 -2.89
N SER A 81 -15.43 -11.42 -3.27
CA SER A 81 -15.37 -12.40 -4.34
C SER A 81 -14.82 -13.73 -3.80
N LYS A 82 -15.20 -14.85 -4.45
CA LYS A 82 -14.62 -16.17 -4.16
C LYS A 82 -13.39 -16.50 -5.01
N GLU A 83 -12.87 -15.53 -5.74
CA GLU A 83 -11.69 -15.71 -6.60
C GLU A 83 -10.40 -15.95 -5.81
N THR A 84 -10.36 -15.48 -4.56
CA THR A 84 -9.22 -15.61 -3.65
C THR A 84 -9.67 -16.08 -2.27
N GLU A 85 -8.77 -16.67 -1.49
CA GLU A 85 -9.06 -17.16 -0.14
C GLU A 85 -9.41 -16.03 0.85
N ASN A 86 -8.90 -14.82 0.61
CA ASN A 86 -9.17 -13.63 1.41
C ASN A 86 -10.39 -12.83 0.94
N TYR A 87 -11.16 -13.37 -0.01
CA TYR A 87 -12.34 -12.77 -0.61
C TYR A 87 -12.11 -11.46 -1.38
N MET A 88 -10.86 -11.13 -1.70
CA MET A 88 -10.52 -9.99 -2.55
C MET A 88 -10.69 -10.33 -4.02
N PRO A 89 -11.08 -9.36 -4.88
CA PRO A 89 -11.02 -9.55 -6.33
C PRO A 89 -9.61 -9.91 -6.78
N LEU A 90 -9.48 -10.92 -7.67
CA LEU A 90 -8.19 -11.50 -8.04
C LEU A 90 -7.20 -10.45 -8.60
N ALA A 91 -7.65 -9.55 -9.48
CA ALA A 91 -6.80 -8.51 -10.03
C ALA A 91 -6.22 -7.59 -8.95
N LEU A 92 -7.03 -7.25 -7.95
CA LEU A 92 -6.61 -6.41 -6.81
C LEU A 92 -5.63 -7.16 -5.91
N ASP A 93 -5.92 -8.43 -5.59
CA ASP A 93 -5.04 -9.24 -4.75
C ASP A 93 -3.67 -9.44 -5.39
N ILE A 94 -3.61 -9.75 -6.70
CA ILE A 94 -2.33 -9.86 -7.43
C ILE A 94 -1.57 -8.52 -7.40
N SER A 95 -2.25 -7.39 -7.63
CA SER A 95 -1.60 -6.08 -7.60
C SER A 95 -1.03 -5.74 -6.23
N HIS A 96 -1.72 -6.09 -5.14
CA HIS A 96 -1.22 -5.93 -3.78
C HIS A 96 -0.01 -6.85 -3.52
N LYS A 97 -0.07 -8.12 -3.92
CA LYS A 97 1.06 -9.06 -3.78
C LYS A 97 2.29 -8.61 -4.54
N ILE A 98 2.14 -8.03 -5.73
CA ILE A 98 3.24 -7.42 -6.49
C ILE A 98 3.93 -6.33 -5.65
N LEU A 99 3.17 -5.44 -5.01
CA LEU A 99 3.72 -4.35 -4.21
C LEU A 99 4.31 -4.83 -2.88
N GLU A 100 3.71 -5.82 -2.24
CA GLU A 100 4.24 -6.45 -1.02
C GLU A 100 5.61 -7.08 -1.29
N GLU A 101 5.73 -7.89 -2.36
CA GLU A 101 6.99 -8.53 -2.75
C GLU A 101 8.04 -7.51 -3.21
N LEU A 102 7.64 -6.49 -3.97
CA LEU A 102 8.55 -5.41 -4.36
C LEU A 102 9.13 -4.69 -3.15
N ALA A 103 8.29 -4.40 -2.14
CA ALA A 103 8.72 -3.79 -0.89
C ALA A 103 9.61 -4.74 -0.07
N ALA A 104 9.36 -6.05 -0.09
CA ALA A 104 10.22 -7.06 0.54
C ALA A 104 11.60 -7.08 -0.12
N MET A 105 11.67 -7.17 -1.45
CA MET A 105 12.91 -7.13 -2.21
C MET A 105 13.73 -5.85 -1.97
N ARG A 106 13.05 -4.71 -1.86
CA ARG A 106 13.69 -3.44 -1.50
C ARG A 106 14.33 -3.49 -0.12
N ARG A 107 13.66 -4.08 0.89
CA ARG A 107 14.21 -4.22 2.25
C ARG A 107 15.35 -5.23 2.31
N GLU A 108 15.27 -6.31 1.55
CA GLU A 108 16.33 -7.30 1.41
C GLU A 108 17.58 -6.68 0.75
N GLY A 109 17.42 -5.79 -0.24
CA GLY A 109 18.48 -5.03 -0.87
C GLY A 109 19.48 -5.86 -1.67
N THR A 110 19.18 -7.13 -1.96
CA THR A 110 20.12 -8.09 -2.57
C THR A 110 19.92 -8.24 -4.08
N GLU A 111 18.66 -8.35 -4.53
CA GLU A 111 18.36 -8.66 -5.94
C GLU A 111 18.10 -7.40 -6.77
N ILE A 112 17.40 -6.40 -6.21
CA ILE A 112 17.05 -5.13 -6.84
C ILE A 112 17.38 -3.99 -5.88
N SER A 113 18.62 -3.55 -5.86
CA SER A 113 19.14 -2.61 -4.86
C SER A 113 18.75 -1.15 -5.09
N TYR A 114 18.26 -0.81 -6.28
CA TYR A 114 17.94 0.56 -6.67
C TYR A 114 16.50 1.00 -6.32
N LEU A 115 15.67 0.11 -5.74
CA LEU A 115 14.28 0.42 -5.42
C LEU A 115 14.14 1.46 -4.33
N ARG A 116 13.20 2.39 -4.53
CA ARG A 116 12.71 3.34 -3.51
C ARG A 116 11.32 2.93 -3.02
N PRO A 117 10.79 3.55 -1.94
CA PRO A 117 9.57 3.06 -1.32
C PRO A 117 8.30 3.19 -2.16
N ASP A 118 8.17 4.22 -3.01
CA ASP A 118 6.94 4.45 -3.79
C ASP A 118 6.86 3.55 -5.01
N ALA A 119 5.72 2.85 -5.15
CA ALA A 119 5.45 2.02 -6.30
C ALA A 119 3.94 1.90 -6.55
N LYS A 120 3.56 1.59 -7.79
CA LYS A 120 2.19 1.32 -8.22
C LYS A 120 2.14 0.05 -9.03
N ALA A 121 1.06 -0.72 -8.88
CA ALA A 121 0.78 -1.89 -9.71
C ALA A 121 -0.65 -1.87 -10.21
N GLN A 122 -0.83 -2.33 -11.45
CA GLN A 122 -2.13 -2.56 -12.07
C GLN A 122 -2.11 -3.91 -12.74
N VAL A 123 -3.20 -4.67 -12.58
CA VAL A 123 -3.37 -5.97 -13.23
C VAL A 123 -4.68 -5.98 -13.99
N THR A 124 -4.62 -6.41 -15.24
CA THR A 124 -5.79 -6.62 -16.10
C THR A 124 -5.96 -8.10 -16.34
N ILE A 125 -7.15 -8.62 -16.06
CA ILE A 125 -7.50 -10.04 -16.24
C ILE A 125 -8.61 -10.15 -17.26
N GLU A 126 -8.48 -11.09 -18.18
CA GLU A 126 -9.53 -11.49 -19.09
C GLU A 126 -10.43 -12.53 -18.40
N TYR A 127 -11.73 -12.30 -18.44
CA TYR A 127 -12.76 -13.19 -17.91
C TYR A 127 -13.62 -13.76 -19.04
N SER A 128 -14.12 -14.99 -18.85
CA SER A 128 -15.18 -15.53 -19.68
C SER A 128 -16.52 -14.84 -19.39
N ASP A 129 -17.54 -15.12 -20.22
CA ASP A 129 -18.91 -14.64 -20.02
C ASP A 129 -19.52 -15.10 -18.68
N ASP A 130 -19.02 -16.21 -18.13
CA ASP A 130 -19.41 -16.75 -16.83
C ASP A 130 -18.59 -16.16 -15.66
N ASN A 131 -17.84 -15.10 -15.88
CA ASN A 131 -16.96 -14.45 -14.90
C ASN A 131 -15.86 -15.36 -14.33
N VAL A 132 -15.37 -16.32 -15.13
CA VAL A 132 -14.21 -17.15 -14.76
C VAL A 132 -12.94 -16.51 -15.31
N PRO A 133 -11.89 -16.26 -14.48
CA PRO A 133 -10.63 -15.73 -14.98
C PRO A 133 -9.97 -16.71 -15.96
N GLN A 134 -9.53 -16.19 -17.11
CA GLN A 134 -8.95 -16.96 -18.19
C GLN A 134 -7.44 -16.78 -18.32
N ARG A 135 -6.98 -15.54 -18.22
CA ARG A 135 -5.56 -15.18 -18.26
C ARG A 135 -5.32 -13.78 -17.72
N ILE A 136 -4.11 -13.53 -17.28
CA ILE A 136 -3.64 -12.18 -17.04
C ILE A 136 -3.26 -11.58 -18.38
N ASP A 137 -3.96 -10.51 -18.76
CA ASP A 137 -3.69 -9.81 -20.02
C ASP A 137 -2.51 -8.85 -19.91
N THR A 138 -2.51 -8.05 -18.84
CA THR A 138 -1.48 -7.01 -18.66
C THR A 138 -1.14 -6.82 -17.20
N ILE A 139 0.16 -6.69 -16.92
CA ILE A 139 0.68 -6.21 -15.62
C ILE A 139 1.46 -4.93 -15.87
N VAL A 140 1.09 -3.85 -15.18
CA VAL A 140 1.84 -2.59 -15.15
C VAL A 140 2.46 -2.43 -13.77
N VAL A 141 3.77 -2.20 -13.73
CA VAL A 141 4.49 -1.85 -12.49
C VAL A 141 5.25 -0.54 -12.73
N SER A 142 5.02 0.42 -11.86
CA SER A 142 5.76 1.68 -11.81
C SER A 142 6.42 1.79 -10.44
N THR A 143 7.71 2.03 -10.40
CA THR A 143 8.46 2.14 -9.16
C THR A 143 9.37 3.35 -9.16
N GLN A 144 9.48 4.01 -8.04
CA GLN A 144 10.53 4.97 -7.78
C GLN A 144 11.85 4.22 -7.59
N HIS A 145 12.95 4.75 -8.14
CA HIS A 145 14.26 4.12 -8.08
C HIS A 145 15.38 5.16 -7.96
N ASP A 146 16.53 4.73 -7.49
CA ASP A 146 17.77 5.52 -7.56
C ASP A 146 18.25 5.57 -9.02
N PRO A 147 18.95 6.63 -9.44
CA PRO A 147 19.71 6.62 -10.71
C PRO A 147 20.86 5.62 -10.56
N PHE A 148 20.85 4.55 -11.36
CA PHE A 148 21.85 3.47 -11.29
C PHE A 148 22.57 3.23 -12.62
N LEU A 149 22.11 3.86 -13.71
CA LEU A 149 22.76 3.93 -15.01
C LEU A 149 22.69 5.37 -15.54
N GLU A 150 23.53 5.71 -16.51
CA GLU A 150 23.56 7.05 -17.11
C GLU A 150 22.39 7.31 -18.05
N GLU A 151 21.92 6.27 -18.76
CA GLU A 151 20.86 6.40 -19.75
C GLU A 151 19.52 5.87 -19.24
N ASP A 152 18.48 6.69 -19.33
CA ASP A 152 17.11 6.36 -18.90
C ASP A 152 16.56 5.12 -19.62
N ALA A 153 16.83 4.97 -20.92
CA ALA A 153 16.37 3.81 -21.68
C ALA A 153 16.99 2.50 -21.17
N ALA A 154 18.26 2.52 -20.78
CA ALA A 154 18.95 1.36 -20.22
C ALA A 154 18.44 1.04 -18.81
N MET A 155 18.13 2.07 -17.99
CA MET A 155 17.49 1.87 -16.68
C MET A 155 16.11 1.23 -16.84
N LEU A 156 15.25 1.74 -17.72
CA LEU A 156 13.93 1.18 -17.98
C LEU A 156 13.98 -0.27 -18.46
N ALA A 157 14.91 -0.60 -19.37
CA ALA A 157 15.10 -1.96 -19.85
C ALA A 157 15.52 -2.91 -18.71
N THR A 158 16.42 -2.45 -17.83
CA THR A 158 16.88 -3.23 -16.68
C THR A 158 15.76 -3.43 -15.67
N ILE A 159 15.00 -2.38 -15.34
CA ILE A 159 13.85 -2.47 -14.44
C ILE A 159 12.82 -3.47 -14.99
N LYS A 160 12.48 -3.37 -16.27
CA LYS A 160 11.55 -4.30 -16.92
C LYS A 160 12.03 -5.76 -16.81
N LYS A 161 13.31 -5.99 -17.08
CA LYS A 161 13.93 -7.33 -16.97
C LYS A 161 13.85 -7.84 -15.53
N ASP A 162 14.25 -7.04 -14.55
CA ASP A 162 14.25 -7.43 -13.16
C ASP A 162 12.84 -7.72 -12.63
N ILE A 163 11.84 -6.95 -13.05
CA ILE A 163 10.43 -7.21 -12.72
C ILE A 163 10.01 -8.58 -13.27
N ILE A 164 10.29 -8.86 -14.54
CA ILE A 164 9.88 -10.11 -15.20
C ILE A 164 10.62 -11.32 -14.63
N GLU A 165 11.94 -11.22 -14.44
CA GLU A 165 12.78 -12.37 -14.10
C GLU A 165 12.88 -12.64 -12.59
N LYS A 166 12.69 -11.61 -11.74
CA LYS A 166 12.87 -11.70 -10.29
C LYS A 166 11.57 -11.53 -9.50
N LEU A 167 10.82 -10.44 -9.75
CA LEU A 167 9.61 -10.12 -8.97
C LEU A 167 8.44 -11.05 -9.33
N ILE A 168 8.09 -11.16 -10.61
CA ILE A 168 6.92 -11.95 -11.02
C ILE A 168 7.01 -13.40 -10.58
N PRO A 169 8.15 -14.12 -10.69
CA PRO A 169 8.25 -15.49 -10.18
C PRO A 169 8.06 -15.61 -8.67
N ARG A 170 8.41 -14.59 -7.88
CA ARG A 170 8.13 -14.58 -6.43
C ARG A 170 6.63 -14.46 -6.17
N VAL A 171 5.97 -13.54 -6.88
CA VAL A 171 4.52 -13.32 -6.77
C VAL A 171 3.72 -14.57 -7.16
N VAL A 172 4.05 -15.18 -8.30
CA VAL A 172 3.37 -16.39 -8.81
C VAL A 172 3.33 -17.50 -7.77
N ARG A 173 4.42 -17.71 -7.02
CA ARG A 173 4.51 -18.76 -5.98
C ARG A 173 3.56 -18.56 -4.80
N LEU A 174 3.02 -17.35 -4.60
CA LEU A 174 2.08 -17.04 -3.53
C LEU A 174 0.66 -17.51 -3.82
N PHE A 175 0.37 -17.89 -5.05
CA PHE A 175 -0.97 -18.26 -5.50
C PHE A 175 -1.12 -19.77 -5.71
N PRO A 176 -2.35 -20.30 -5.63
CA PRO A 176 -2.63 -21.70 -5.93
C PRO A 176 -2.42 -22.00 -7.44
N PRO A 177 -2.21 -23.29 -7.83
CA PRO A 177 -1.85 -23.67 -9.19
C PRO A 177 -2.78 -23.14 -10.29
N HIS A 178 -4.09 -23.08 -10.03
CA HIS A 178 -5.05 -22.58 -11.01
C HIS A 178 -4.90 -21.07 -11.29
N VAL A 179 -4.45 -20.28 -10.30
CA VAL A 179 -4.13 -18.87 -10.51
C VAL A 179 -2.75 -18.73 -11.14
N GLN A 180 -1.77 -19.56 -10.75
CA GLN A 180 -0.44 -19.56 -11.39
C GLN A 180 -0.53 -19.80 -12.90
N ALA A 181 -1.48 -20.61 -13.35
CA ALA A 181 -1.69 -20.91 -14.78
C ALA A 181 -2.21 -19.69 -15.60
N LEU A 182 -2.62 -18.60 -14.94
CA LEU A 182 -3.08 -17.38 -15.61
C LEU A 182 -1.92 -16.44 -16.00
N PHE A 183 -0.74 -16.58 -15.35
CA PHE A 183 0.47 -15.83 -15.66
C PHE A 183 1.16 -16.35 -16.93
#